data_c535f24e8964f6cd687a73c4ab4b9f17
#
_entry.id   c535f24e8964f6cd687a73c4ab4b9f17
#
_cell.length_a   1.000
_cell.length_b   1.000
_cell.length_c   1.000
_cell.angle_alpha   90.00
_cell.angle_beta   90.00
_cell.angle_gamma   90.00
#
_symmetry.space_group_name_H-M   'P 1'
#
loop_
_entity.id
_entity.type
_entity.pdbx_description
1 polymer ?
#
loop_
_entity_poly.entity_id
_entity_poly.type
_entity_poly.pdbx_seq_one_letter_code
_entity_poly.pdbx_strand_id
1 'polypeptide(L)'
;YRPSGMLPLPVPTRPGNLLPLRALVNVASEPDYILLVSWMLSALRRQAVYPVLVLMGEQGTAKSTSAEVIRALIDPRALETQSLSNTEQDLAIAAKNAHLLAFDNLSKVSSHMSDALCRLSTGGGLATRRLYTNAEQETFSGTRPFLLSGITDFVTKSDLADRAIFLRLPVMDKAKRRMKSALLEQFHGDAPQIFAGLLNALVHGLAHVDSVPCSDLGRMADFEVWSMACEEALTEPGMFREALRANADAKIDDLIEGDPLAQAICDLMEHRPIWTGTSQQLMDSLVLSLIHISEPTRPER
;
A
#
# COMPACT_ATOMS: atom_id res chain seq x y z
N TYR A 1 -25.58 -10.19 10.21
CA TYR A 1 -24.53 -11.07 10.75
C TYR A 1 -23.29 -10.23 11.09
N ARG A 2 -22.84 -10.28 12.34
CA ARG A 2 -21.56 -9.70 12.76
C ARG A 2 -20.57 -10.84 12.99
N PRO A 3 -19.45 -10.90 12.25
CA PRO A 3 -18.40 -11.87 12.53
C PRO A 3 -17.85 -11.71 13.95
N SER A 4 -17.42 -12.80 14.55
CA SER A 4 -16.75 -12.76 15.85
C SER A 4 -15.52 -11.84 15.81
N GLY A 5 -15.30 -11.03 16.86
CA GLY A 5 -14.19 -10.10 16.94
C GLY A 5 -14.40 -8.75 16.23
N MET A 6 -15.54 -8.49 15.60
CA MET A 6 -15.87 -7.18 15.05
C MET A 6 -16.18 -6.18 16.18
N LEU A 7 -15.50 -5.04 16.17
CA LEU A 7 -15.70 -3.92 17.09
C LEU A 7 -16.48 -2.78 16.40
N PRO A 8 -17.09 -1.87 17.17
CA PRO A 8 -17.78 -0.72 16.59
C PRO A 8 -16.80 0.28 15.99
N LEU A 9 -17.20 0.91 14.89
CA LEU A 9 -16.51 2.10 14.36
C LEU A 9 -16.62 3.27 15.34
N PRO A 10 -15.67 4.23 15.30
CA PRO A 10 -15.79 5.45 16.08
C PRO A 10 -17.10 6.19 15.75
N VAL A 11 -17.73 6.77 16.77
CA VAL A 11 -18.91 7.62 16.55
C VAL A 11 -18.44 8.99 16.05
N PRO A 12 -18.81 9.41 14.82
CA PRO A 12 -18.24 10.64 14.25
C PRO A 12 -18.72 11.88 15.01
N THR A 13 -17.84 12.84 15.22
CA THR A 13 -18.13 14.14 15.86
C THR A 13 -17.83 15.29 14.92
N ARG A 14 -18.68 16.34 14.92
CA ARG A 14 -18.47 17.55 14.15
C ARG A 14 -17.70 18.61 14.95
N PRO A 15 -16.83 19.38 14.28
CA PRO A 15 -16.39 19.27 12.90
C PRO A 15 -15.46 18.08 12.70
N GLY A 16 -15.51 17.46 11.48
CA GLY A 16 -14.53 16.45 11.09
C GLY A 16 -13.16 17.09 10.82
N ASN A 17 -12.07 16.40 11.23
CA ASN A 17 -10.71 16.90 11.06
C ASN A 17 -9.74 15.75 10.83
N LEU A 18 -8.96 15.78 9.75
CA LEU A 18 -7.97 14.76 9.41
C LEU A 18 -6.56 15.08 9.92
N LEU A 19 -6.29 16.31 10.39
CA LEU A 19 -4.97 16.69 10.87
C LEU A 19 -4.43 15.79 12.01
N PRO A 20 -5.24 15.36 12.99
CA PRO A 20 -4.75 14.47 14.03
C PRO A 20 -4.25 13.12 13.51
N LEU A 21 -4.82 12.61 12.41
CA LEU A 21 -4.36 11.35 11.80
C LEU A 21 -2.89 11.43 11.40
N ARG A 22 -2.43 12.59 10.92
CA ARG A 22 -1.04 12.81 10.52
C ARG A 22 -0.04 12.60 11.66
N ALA A 23 -0.43 12.92 12.89
CA ALA A 23 0.39 12.72 14.09
C ALA A 23 0.40 11.26 14.59
N LEU A 24 -0.52 10.43 14.09
CA LEU A 24 -0.73 9.04 14.50
C LEU A 24 -0.12 8.04 13.52
N VAL A 25 0.06 8.45 12.25
CA VAL A 25 0.70 7.64 11.20
C VAL A 25 2.06 8.23 10.85
N ASN A 26 3.08 7.38 10.75
CA ASN A 26 4.45 7.83 10.51
C ASN A 26 4.75 7.86 9.00
N VAL A 27 4.06 8.70 8.22
CA VAL A 27 4.33 8.88 6.79
C VAL A 27 5.44 9.91 6.56
N ALA A 28 6.23 9.72 5.50
CA ALA A 28 7.44 10.51 5.25
C ALA A 28 7.13 11.92 4.71
N SER A 29 6.09 12.05 3.90
CA SER A 29 5.83 13.25 3.11
C SER A 29 4.35 13.57 2.98
N GLU A 30 4.03 14.77 2.45
CA GLU A 30 2.67 15.16 2.09
C GLU A 30 2.06 14.26 1.00
N PRO A 31 2.77 13.94 -0.09
CA PRO A 31 2.29 12.99 -1.08
C PRO A 31 1.93 11.63 -0.49
N ASP A 32 2.76 11.07 0.42
CA ASP A 32 2.46 9.80 1.09
C ASP A 32 1.20 9.88 1.94
N TYR A 33 0.97 11.02 2.62
CA TYR A 33 -0.22 11.23 3.41
C TYR A 33 -1.48 11.31 2.54
N ILE A 34 -1.42 12.02 1.40
CA ILE A 34 -2.50 12.09 0.41
C ILE A 34 -2.85 10.69 -0.08
N LEU A 35 -1.85 9.88 -0.47
CA LEU A 35 -2.06 8.51 -0.92
C LEU A 35 -2.66 7.63 0.16
N LEU A 36 -2.20 7.75 1.41
CA LEU A 36 -2.74 7.00 2.54
C LEU A 36 -4.22 7.31 2.75
N VAL A 37 -4.59 8.60 2.81
CA VAL A 37 -5.98 9.00 3.04
C VAL A 37 -6.86 8.61 1.86
N SER A 38 -6.40 8.78 0.62
CA SER A 38 -7.10 8.34 -0.60
C SER A 38 -7.36 6.83 -0.59
N TRP A 39 -6.36 6.04 -0.17
CA TRP A 39 -6.51 4.61 0.01
C TRP A 39 -7.55 4.27 1.10
N MET A 40 -7.52 4.96 2.24
CA MET A 40 -8.51 4.77 3.31
C MET A 40 -9.94 5.08 2.84
N LEU A 41 -10.12 6.14 2.06
CA LEU A 41 -11.43 6.50 1.47
C LEU A 41 -11.90 5.45 0.47
N SER A 42 -11.00 4.87 -0.32
CA SER A 42 -11.33 3.72 -1.18
C SER A 42 -11.71 2.50 -0.35
N ALA A 43 -10.97 2.20 0.72
CA ALA A 43 -11.23 1.07 1.60
C ALA A 43 -12.55 1.18 2.38
N LEU A 44 -13.10 2.37 2.58
CA LEU A 44 -14.43 2.59 3.17
C LEU A 44 -15.57 2.30 2.20
N ARG A 45 -15.31 2.18 0.89
CA ARG A 45 -16.32 1.79 -0.11
C ARG A 45 -16.56 0.28 -0.06
N ARG A 46 -17.75 -0.11 -0.45
CA ARG A 46 -18.09 -1.52 -0.63
C ARG A 46 -17.98 -1.90 -2.12
N GLN A 47 -17.40 -3.04 -2.41
CA GLN A 47 -17.31 -3.60 -3.76
C GLN A 47 -16.55 -2.68 -4.75
N ALA A 48 -15.41 -2.17 -4.34
CA ALA A 48 -14.47 -1.43 -5.19
C ALA A 48 -13.29 -2.31 -5.60
N VAL A 49 -12.52 -1.87 -6.57
CA VAL A 49 -11.17 -2.35 -6.82
C VAL A 49 -10.24 -1.60 -5.85
N TYR A 50 -9.45 -2.34 -5.09
CA TYR A 50 -8.60 -1.73 -4.06
C TYR A 50 -7.13 -1.92 -4.40
N PRO A 51 -6.33 -0.84 -4.50
CA PRO A 51 -4.88 -1.01 -4.52
C PRO A 51 -4.41 -1.66 -3.22
N VAL A 52 -3.29 -2.34 -3.30
CA VAL A 52 -2.63 -2.92 -2.14
C VAL A 52 -1.89 -1.81 -1.39
N LEU A 53 -2.15 -1.62 -0.11
CA LEU A 53 -1.35 -0.70 0.69
C LEU A 53 -0.15 -1.45 1.27
N VAL A 54 1.06 -1.01 0.94
CA VAL A 54 2.31 -1.60 1.40
C VAL A 54 3.03 -0.61 2.33
N LEU A 55 3.17 -0.98 3.61
CA LEU A 55 3.88 -0.19 4.60
C LEU A 55 5.29 -0.78 4.79
N MET A 56 6.30 -0.07 4.34
CA MET A 56 7.70 -0.49 4.41
C MET A 56 8.50 0.37 5.38
N GLY A 57 9.55 -0.18 5.96
CA GLY A 57 10.48 0.54 6.80
C GLY A 57 11.21 -0.37 7.80
N GLU A 58 12.26 0.11 8.41
CA GLU A 58 13.04 -0.60 9.40
C GLU A 58 12.26 -0.87 10.70
N GLN A 59 12.90 -1.55 11.64
CA GLN A 59 12.32 -1.69 12.99
C GLN A 59 12.19 -0.32 13.67
N GLY A 60 11.07 -0.11 14.37
CA GLY A 60 10.84 1.14 15.09
C GLY A 60 10.30 2.29 14.23
N THR A 61 9.83 2.03 13.00
CA THR A 61 9.14 2.99 12.13
C THR A 61 7.62 3.06 12.35
N ALA A 62 7.09 2.39 13.37
CA ALA A 62 5.67 2.35 13.75
C ALA A 62 4.72 1.74 12.69
N LYS A 63 5.19 0.83 11.82
CA LYS A 63 4.34 0.14 10.83
C LYS A 63 3.11 -0.52 11.43
N SER A 64 3.32 -1.38 12.42
CA SER A 64 2.23 -2.11 13.10
C SER A 64 1.23 -1.15 13.76
N THR A 65 1.71 -0.07 14.38
CA THR A 65 0.84 0.93 15.00
C THR A 65 0.05 1.72 13.96
N SER A 66 0.67 2.08 12.84
CA SER A 66 -0.04 2.72 11.72
C SER A 66 -1.11 1.79 11.14
N ALA A 67 -0.80 0.50 10.98
CA ALA A 67 -1.76 -0.52 10.53
C ALA A 67 -2.96 -0.66 11.50
N GLU A 68 -2.71 -0.64 12.82
CA GLU A 68 -3.74 -0.67 13.86
C GLU A 68 -4.66 0.56 13.77
N VAL A 69 -4.11 1.76 13.66
CA VAL A 69 -4.86 3.03 13.53
C VAL A 69 -5.72 3.01 12.26
N ILE A 70 -5.14 2.64 11.10
CA ILE A 70 -5.85 2.54 9.82
C ILE A 70 -7.02 1.57 9.96
N ARG A 71 -6.76 0.39 10.51
CA ARG A 71 -7.77 -0.65 10.67
C ARG A 71 -8.88 -0.23 11.62
N ALA A 72 -8.57 0.43 12.72
CA ALA A 72 -9.55 0.90 13.69
C ALA A 72 -10.52 1.96 13.11
N LEU A 73 -10.11 2.67 12.05
CA LEU A 73 -10.95 3.65 11.34
C LEU A 73 -11.79 3.03 10.21
N ILE A 74 -11.45 1.81 9.74
CA ILE A 74 -12.11 1.19 8.57
C ILE A 74 -12.89 -0.07 8.95
N ASP A 75 -12.25 -1.02 9.65
CA ASP A 75 -12.81 -2.30 10.08
C ASP A 75 -12.22 -2.70 11.44
N PRO A 76 -12.62 -2.04 12.54
CA PRO A 76 -12.07 -2.29 13.87
C PRO A 76 -12.34 -3.72 14.33
N ARG A 77 -11.30 -4.38 14.85
CA ARG A 77 -11.34 -5.77 15.28
C ARG A 77 -10.52 -6.04 16.51
N ALA A 78 -10.91 -7.05 17.28
CA ALA A 78 -10.17 -7.51 18.45
C ALA A 78 -8.76 -8.03 18.07
N LEU A 79 -8.61 -8.65 16.90
CA LEU A 79 -7.32 -8.99 16.31
C LEU A 79 -6.95 -7.91 15.28
N GLU A 80 -6.01 -7.04 15.62
CA GLU A 80 -5.63 -5.86 14.85
C GLU A 80 -4.87 -6.19 13.57
N THR A 81 -3.89 -7.10 13.66
CA THR A 81 -3.09 -7.59 12.53
C THR A 81 -2.92 -9.11 12.61
N GLN A 82 -2.59 -9.73 11.51
CA GLN A 82 -2.35 -11.18 11.43
C GLN A 82 -1.18 -11.49 10.50
N SER A 83 -0.62 -12.70 10.60
CA SER A 83 0.35 -13.19 9.64
C SER A 83 -0.35 -13.57 8.33
N LEU A 84 0.34 -13.37 7.19
CA LEU A 84 -0.15 -13.86 5.91
C LEU A 84 -0.05 -15.40 5.88
N SER A 85 -1.16 -16.06 5.63
CA SER A 85 -1.20 -17.51 5.45
C SER A 85 -0.49 -17.93 4.14
N ASN A 86 -0.03 -19.18 4.11
CA ASN A 86 0.55 -19.77 2.91
C ASN A 86 -0.49 -20.42 1.98
N THR A 87 -1.78 -20.44 2.35
CA THR A 87 -2.84 -21.08 1.58
C THR A 87 -3.91 -20.09 1.14
N GLU A 88 -4.41 -20.26 -0.10
CA GLU A 88 -5.55 -19.48 -0.59
C GLU A 88 -6.82 -19.74 0.22
N GLN A 89 -6.96 -20.92 0.80
CA GLN A 89 -8.10 -21.28 1.62
C GLN A 89 -8.20 -20.39 2.86
N ASP A 90 -7.09 -20.23 3.58
CA ASP A 90 -7.07 -19.38 4.77
C ASP A 90 -7.26 -17.90 4.40
N LEU A 91 -6.69 -17.46 3.27
CA LEU A 91 -6.91 -16.11 2.75
C LEU A 91 -8.41 -15.87 2.46
N ALA A 92 -9.08 -16.85 1.83
CA ALA A 92 -10.51 -16.74 1.54
C ALA A 92 -11.37 -16.76 2.82
N ILE A 93 -10.99 -17.55 3.83
CA ILE A 93 -11.65 -17.55 5.15
C ILE A 93 -11.46 -16.18 5.81
N ALA A 94 -10.26 -15.63 5.80
CA ALA A 94 -10.00 -14.29 6.32
C ALA A 94 -10.84 -13.23 5.59
N ALA A 95 -10.91 -13.28 4.25
CA ALA A 95 -11.69 -12.37 3.42
C ALA A 95 -13.21 -12.46 3.63
N LYS A 96 -13.73 -13.64 4.01
CA LYS A 96 -15.15 -13.81 4.41
C LYS A 96 -15.45 -13.14 5.75
N ASN A 97 -14.50 -13.18 6.67
CA ASN A 97 -14.70 -12.75 8.04
C ASN A 97 -14.36 -11.27 8.27
N ALA A 98 -13.54 -10.63 7.41
CA ALA A 98 -13.12 -9.25 7.56
C ALA A 98 -13.36 -8.45 6.27
N HIS A 99 -13.67 -7.16 6.43
CA HIS A 99 -13.70 -6.23 5.32
C HIS A 99 -12.27 -5.81 4.94
N LEU A 100 -11.48 -5.37 5.93
CA LEU A 100 -10.08 -5.02 5.77
C LEU A 100 -9.17 -6.12 6.33
N LEU A 101 -8.21 -6.59 5.54
CA LEU A 101 -7.18 -7.52 5.99
C LEU A 101 -5.88 -6.76 6.25
N ALA A 102 -5.28 -6.96 7.42
CA ALA A 102 -4.01 -6.36 7.79
C ALA A 102 -2.98 -7.45 8.08
N PHE A 103 -2.01 -7.61 7.19
CA PHE A 103 -0.93 -8.59 7.31
C PHE A 103 0.36 -7.90 7.73
N ASP A 104 0.91 -8.30 8.85
CA ASP A 104 2.08 -7.67 9.46
C ASP A 104 3.30 -8.60 9.51
N ASN A 105 4.48 -7.99 9.58
CA ASN A 105 5.77 -8.65 9.71
C ASN A 105 6.10 -9.61 8.55
N LEU A 106 5.87 -9.15 7.32
CA LEU A 106 6.16 -9.93 6.12
C LEU A 106 7.66 -9.83 5.76
N SER A 107 8.26 -10.99 5.49
CA SER A 107 9.62 -11.09 4.97
C SER A 107 9.65 -11.50 3.48
N LYS A 108 8.58 -12.15 3.01
CA LYS A 108 8.43 -12.58 1.61
C LYS A 108 6.96 -12.93 1.32
N VAL A 109 6.51 -12.60 0.12
CA VAL A 109 5.25 -13.08 -0.44
C VAL A 109 5.56 -14.11 -1.53
N SER A 110 5.04 -15.34 -1.40
CA SER A 110 5.24 -16.37 -2.41
C SER A 110 4.53 -16.01 -3.72
N SER A 111 5.00 -16.55 -4.85
CA SER A 111 4.39 -16.32 -6.16
C SER A 111 2.90 -16.66 -6.19
N HIS A 112 2.54 -17.82 -5.63
CA HIS A 112 1.15 -18.28 -5.55
C HIS A 112 0.28 -17.32 -4.69
N MET A 113 0.80 -16.87 -3.55
CA MET A 113 0.08 -15.93 -2.68
C MET A 113 -0.03 -14.54 -3.32
N SER A 114 0.99 -14.10 -4.06
CA SER A 114 0.94 -12.87 -4.83
C SER A 114 -0.21 -12.89 -5.85
N ASP A 115 -0.39 -14.00 -6.57
CA ASP A 115 -1.48 -14.17 -7.53
C ASP A 115 -2.86 -14.19 -6.84
N ALA A 116 -2.96 -14.82 -5.66
CA ALA A 116 -4.18 -14.82 -4.85
C ALA A 116 -4.54 -13.41 -4.33
N LEU A 117 -3.55 -12.65 -3.88
CA LEU A 117 -3.72 -11.26 -3.45
C LEU A 117 -4.12 -10.34 -4.62
N CYS A 118 -3.57 -10.53 -5.82
CA CYS A 118 -4.02 -9.82 -7.02
C CYS A 118 -5.50 -10.07 -7.31
N ARG A 119 -5.96 -11.33 -7.23
CA ARG A 119 -7.37 -11.66 -7.39
C ARG A 119 -8.25 -11.03 -6.31
N LEU A 120 -7.80 -11.02 -5.06
CA LEU A 120 -8.51 -10.39 -3.95
C LEU A 120 -8.64 -8.88 -4.11
N SER A 121 -7.62 -8.22 -4.67
CA SER A 121 -7.61 -6.78 -4.98
C SER A 121 -8.63 -6.40 -6.07
N THR A 122 -8.74 -7.21 -7.13
CA THR A 122 -9.48 -6.86 -8.36
C THR A 122 -10.74 -7.65 -8.61
N GLY A 123 -11.07 -8.68 -7.78
CA GLY A 123 -12.33 -9.41 -7.87
C GLY A 123 -12.30 -10.75 -8.60
N GLY A 124 -11.13 -11.33 -8.82
CA GLY A 124 -10.95 -12.62 -9.52
C GLY A 124 -11.42 -13.87 -8.75
N GLY A 125 -11.99 -13.71 -7.56
CA GLY A 125 -12.47 -14.82 -6.73
C GLY A 125 -11.35 -15.70 -6.14
N LEU A 126 -11.62 -16.29 -4.98
CA LEU A 126 -10.76 -17.30 -4.33
C LEU A 126 -11.58 -18.57 -4.13
N ALA A 127 -11.06 -19.70 -4.61
CA ALA A 127 -11.70 -20.99 -4.44
C ALA A 127 -11.27 -21.64 -3.13
N THR A 128 -12.24 -22.12 -2.34
CA THR A 128 -11.95 -22.93 -1.14
C THR A 128 -12.69 -24.25 -1.21
N ARG A 129 -12.07 -25.34 -0.72
CA ARG A 129 -12.77 -26.59 -0.48
C ARG A 129 -13.54 -26.49 0.84
N ARG A 130 -14.81 -26.88 0.81
CA ARG A 130 -15.59 -27.02 2.03
C ARG A 130 -15.03 -28.21 2.84
N LEU A 131 -14.66 -27.97 4.10
CA LEU A 131 -14.26 -29.02 5.01
C LEU A 131 -15.43 -29.99 5.22
N TYR A 132 -15.18 -31.31 5.09
CA TYR A 132 -16.12 -32.42 5.29
C TYR A 132 -17.15 -32.70 4.17
N THR A 133 -17.04 -32.10 2.97
CA THR A 133 -17.83 -32.50 1.80
C THR A 133 -16.91 -32.73 0.60
N ASN A 134 -16.96 -33.96 0.04
CA ASN A 134 -16.04 -34.38 -1.03
C ASN A 134 -16.29 -33.74 -2.40
N ALA A 135 -17.33 -32.90 -2.56
CA ALA A 135 -17.76 -32.40 -3.88
C ALA A 135 -18.13 -30.91 -3.93
N GLU A 136 -18.23 -30.18 -2.83
CA GLU A 136 -18.66 -28.77 -2.89
C GLU A 136 -17.46 -27.82 -2.75
N GLN A 137 -17.25 -27.01 -3.78
CA GLN A 137 -16.33 -25.89 -3.79
C GLN A 137 -17.07 -24.65 -3.25
N GLU A 138 -16.60 -24.09 -2.16
CA GLU A 138 -17.10 -22.83 -1.65
C GLU A 138 -16.19 -21.71 -2.16
N THR A 139 -16.70 -20.83 -3.03
CA THR A 139 -15.93 -19.73 -3.59
C THR A 139 -16.18 -18.44 -2.78
N PHE A 140 -15.14 -17.71 -2.51
CA PHE A 140 -15.22 -16.30 -2.14
C PHE A 140 -15.20 -15.48 -3.43
N SER A 141 -16.31 -14.86 -3.78
CA SER A 141 -16.39 -13.88 -4.87
C SER A 141 -16.49 -12.48 -4.30
N GLY A 142 -15.56 -11.62 -4.63
CA GLY A 142 -15.53 -10.23 -4.19
C GLY A 142 -14.12 -9.70 -3.99
N THR A 143 -14.05 -8.41 -3.72
CA THR A 143 -12.81 -7.70 -3.43
C THR A 143 -12.72 -7.38 -1.95
N ARG A 144 -11.49 -7.26 -1.44
CA ARG A 144 -11.21 -6.76 -0.09
C ARG A 144 -10.03 -5.82 -0.12
N PRO A 145 -10.12 -4.67 0.55
CA PRO A 145 -8.94 -3.88 0.83
C PRO A 145 -8.01 -4.65 1.77
N PHE A 146 -6.72 -4.56 1.52
CA PHE A 146 -5.74 -5.14 2.44
C PHE A 146 -4.46 -4.32 2.47
N LEU A 147 -3.80 -4.37 3.60
CA LEU A 147 -2.49 -3.79 3.81
C LEU A 147 -1.48 -4.88 4.17
N LEU A 148 -0.27 -4.68 3.67
CA LEU A 148 0.89 -5.52 3.92
C LEU A 148 1.95 -4.68 4.62
N SER A 149 2.59 -5.18 5.67
CA SER A 149 3.72 -4.49 6.28
C SER A 149 4.94 -5.38 6.46
N GLY A 150 6.13 -4.81 6.24
CA GLY A 150 7.40 -5.52 6.33
C GLY A 150 8.60 -4.59 6.36
N ILE A 151 9.81 -5.18 6.48
CA ILE A 151 11.05 -4.42 6.60
C ILE A 151 11.71 -4.22 5.23
N THR A 152 11.81 -5.30 4.44
CA THR A 152 12.49 -5.33 3.14
C THR A 152 11.48 -5.42 2.01
N ASP A 153 11.96 -5.42 0.76
CA ASP A 153 11.14 -5.65 -0.43
C ASP A 153 10.58 -7.07 -0.47
N PHE A 154 9.46 -7.27 0.21
CA PHE A 154 8.78 -8.55 0.27
C PHE A 154 7.76 -8.75 -0.87
N VAL A 155 7.43 -7.70 -1.63
CA VAL A 155 6.58 -7.72 -2.82
C VAL A 155 7.46 -7.76 -4.05
N THR A 156 7.85 -8.96 -4.48
CA THR A 156 8.81 -9.16 -5.58
C THR A 156 8.17 -9.38 -6.94
N LYS A 157 6.87 -9.73 -7.00
CA LYS A 157 6.17 -9.90 -8.28
C LYS A 157 5.66 -8.57 -8.82
N SER A 158 5.99 -8.25 -10.06
CA SER A 158 5.59 -7.03 -10.75
C SER A 158 4.07 -6.85 -10.77
N ASP A 159 3.30 -7.93 -10.99
CA ASP A 159 1.84 -7.85 -11.09
C ASP A 159 1.16 -7.36 -9.79
N LEU A 160 1.64 -7.80 -8.63
CA LEU A 160 1.18 -7.31 -7.33
C LEU A 160 1.71 -5.90 -7.05
N ALA A 161 2.96 -5.66 -7.40
CA ALA A 161 3.60 -4.38 -7.23
C ALA A 161 2.93 -3.27 -8.07
N ASP A 162 2.47 -3.58 -9.29
CA ASP A 162 1.76 -2.63 -10.16
C ASP A 162 0.35 -2.27 -9.67
N ARG A 163 -0.15 -3.00 -8.68
CA ARG A 163 -1.42 -2.74 -8.00
C ARG A 163 -1.22 -2.15 -6.61
N ALA A 164 0.01 -1.81 -6.23
CA ALA A 164 0.35 -1.42 -4.87
C ALA A 164 0.72 0.07 -4.76
N ILE A 165 0.35 0.65 -3.64
CA ILE A 165 0.84 1.93 -3.16
C ILE A 165 1.87 1.62 -2.07
N PHE A 166 3.11 2.05 -2.27
CA PHE A 166 4.22 1.82 -1.36
C PHE A 166 4.43 3.05 -0.48
N LEU A 167 4.26 2.90 0.82
CA LEU A 167 4.56 3.96 1.79
C LEU A 167 5.77 3.56 2.62
N ARG A 168 6.86 4.30 2.47
CA ARG A 168 8.07 4.13 3.26
C ARG A 168 7.97 4.94 4.54
N LEU A 169 7.88 4.27 5.67
CA LEU A 169 7.81 4.92 6.96
C LEU A 169 9.23 5.24 7.45
N PRO A 170 9.55 6.51 7.72
CA PRO A 170 10.88 6.89 8.16
C PRO A 170 11.20 6.36 9.56
N VAL A 171 12.48 6.17 9.83
CA VAL A 171 12.94 5.82 11.17
C VAL A 171 12.59 6.97 12.13
N MET A 172 11.86 6.63 13.19
CA MET A 172 11.49 7.64 14.19
C MET A 172 12.72 8.05 15.01
N ASP A 173 12.96 9.36 15.10
CA ASP A 173 13.92 9.92 16.03
C ASP A 173 13.62 9.42 17.45
N LYS A 174 14.66 9.04 18.18
CA LYS A 174 14.54 8.56 19.58
C LYS A 174 13.78 9.56 20.47
N ALA A 175 13.98 10.85 20.24
CA ALA A 175 13.30 11.92 20.99
C ALA A 175 11.79 12.02 20.68
N LYS A 176 11.36 11.55 19.50
CA LYS A 176 9.96 11.55 19.05
C LYS A 176 9.22 10.24 19.36
N ARG A 177 9.94 9.22 19.85
CA ARG A 177 9.33 7.93 20.20
C ARG A 177 8.40 8.09 21.38
N ARG A 178 7.17 7.65 21.21
CA ARG A 178 6.13 7.66 22.24
C ARG A 178 5.81 6.24 22.66
N MET A 179 5.32 6.07 23.87
CA MET A 179 4.77 4.78 24.29
C MET A 179 3.53 4.47 23.45
N LYS A 180 3.40 3.20 23.01
CA LYS A 180 2.25 2.73 22.23
C LYS A 180 0.93 3.04 22.93
N SER A 181 0.87 2.85 24.26
CA SER A 181 -0.31 3.16 25.08
C SER A 181 -0.73 4.63 24.98
N ALA A 182 0.22 5.56 25.08
CA ALA A 182 -0.06 6.99 24.99
C ALA A 182 -0.52 7.41 23.58
N LEU A 183 0.01 6.76 22.54
CA LEU A 183 -0.42 7.01 21.15
C LEU A 183 -1.83 6.47 20.92
N LEU A 184 -2.15 5.28 21.43
CA LEU A 184 -3.49 4.70 21.32
C LEU A 184 -4.52 5.48 22.15
N GLU A 185 -4.15 6.00 23.31
CA GLU A 185 -5.00 6.88 24.11
C GLU A 185 -5.33 8.17 23.34
N GLN A 186 -4.32 8.81 22.75
CA GLN A 186 -4.55 9.96 21.86
C GLN A 186 -5.45 9.57 20.69
N PHE A 187 -5.18 8.45 20.03
CA PHE A 187 -6.01 7.97 18.93
C PHE A 187 -7.47 7.80 19.33
N HIS A 188 -7.76 7.18 20.47
CA HIS A 188 -9.14 7.03 20.95
C HIS A 188 -9.83 8.38 21.20
N GLY A 189 -9.10 9.39 21.66
CA GLY A 189 -9.63 10.75 21.78
C GLY A 189 -9.90 11.42 20.44
N ASP A 190 -9.04 11.22 19.46
CA ASP A 190 -9.10 11.87 18.16
C ASP A 190 -9.93 11.10 17.12
N ALA A 191 -10.14 9.79 17.29
CA ALA A 191 -10.80 8.92 16.33
C ALA A 191 -12.21 9.41 15.91
N PRO A 192 -13.07 9.95 16.78
CA PRO A 192 -14.37 10.49 16.37
C PRO A 192 -14.28 11.63 15.36
N GLN A 193 -13.37 12.57 15.53
CA GLN A 193 -13.18 13.70 14.60
C GLN A 193 -12.45 13.28 13.33
N ILE A 194 -11.48 12.37 13.41
CA ILE A 194 -10.79 11.81 12.24
C ILE A 194 -11.79 11.06 11.36
N PHE A 195 -12.60 10.20 11.96
CA PHE A 195 -13.60 9.43 11.23
C PHE A 195 -14.65 10.35 10.58
N ALA A 196 -15.09 11.42 11.27
CA ALA A 196 -15.94 12.43 10.68
C ALA A 196 -15.28 13.15 9.49
N GLY A 197 -13.97 13.41 9.54
CA GLY A 197 -13.20 13.97 8.42
C GLY A 197 -13.19 13.03 7.21
N LEU A 198 -12.96 11.73 7.42
CA LEU A 198 -13.03 10.72 6.37
C LEU A 198 -14.44 10.65 5.75
N LEU A 199 -15.49 10.69 6.57
CA LEU A 199 -16.88 10.68 6.08
C LEU A 199 -17.22 11.95 5.28
N ASN A 200 -16.71 13.13 5.66
CA ASN A 200 -16.90 14.36 4.90
C ASN A 200 -16.26 14.24 3.50
N ALA A 201 -15.02 13.74 3.42
CA ALA A 201 -14.34 13.52 2.14
C ALA A 201 -15.05 12.45 1.29
N LEU A 202 -15.54 11.38 1.92
CA LEU A 202 -16.31 10.34 1.24
C LEU A 202 -17.63 10.88 0.66
N VAL A 203 -18.36 11.73 1.39
CA VAL A 203 -19.58 12.41 0.90
C VAL A 203 -19.25 13.31 -0.28
N HIS A 204 -18.15 14.06 -0.20
CA HIS A 204 -17.68 14.88 -1.33
C HIS A 204 -17.40 14.03 -2.57
N GLY A 205 -16.65 12.94 -2.42
CA GLY A 205 -16.35 12.00 -3.51
C GLY A 205 -17.60 11.41 -4.14
N LEU A 206 -18.59 11.00 -3.33
CA LEU A 206 -19.88 10.49 -3.84
C LEU A 206 -20.67 11.51 -4.65
N ALA A 207 -20.55 12.80 -4.32
CA ALA A 207 -21.22 13.88 -5.05
C ALA A 207 -20.53 14.23 -6.38
N HIS A 208 -19.23 13.95 -6.53
CA HIS A 208 -18.42 14.43 -7.66
C HIS A 208 -17.87 13.32 -8.56
N VAL A 209 -17.98 12.04 -8.20
CA VAL A 209 -17.36 10.94 -8.94
C VAL A 209 -17.76 10.86 -10.41
N ASP A 210 -19.02 11.18 -10.73
CA ASP A 210 -19.53 11.14 -12.09
C ASP A 210 -19.02 12.31 -12.97
N SER A 211 -18.43 13.35 -12.36
CA SER A 211 -17.87 14.52 -13.06
C SER A 211 -16.36 14.43 -13.29
N VAL A 212 -15.68 13.40 -12.75
CA VAL A 212 -14.24 13.25 -12.90
C VAL A 212 -13.87 12.82 -14.32
N PRO A 213 -12.88 13.49 -14.96
CA PRO A 213 -12.40 13.08 -16.28
C PRO A 213 -11.76 11.68 -16.23
N CYS A 214 -12.21 10.79 -17.12
CA CYS A 214 -11.70 9.42 -17.24
C CYS A 214 -10.63 9.28 -18.33
N SER A 215 -9.73 10.26 -18.47
CA SER A 215 -8.63 10.22 -19.43
C SER A 215 -7.29 9.99 -18.75
N ASP A 216 -6.39 9.29 -19.43
CA ASP A 216 -5.02 9.07 -18.97
C ASP A 216 -4.97 8.42 -17.58
N LEU A 217 -5.73 7.33 -17.40
CA LEU A 217 -5.81 6.56 -16.17
C LEU A 217 -4.83 5.39 -16.22
N GLY A 218 -4.25 5.07 -15.07
CA GLY A 218 -3.39 3.91 -14.87
C GLY A 218 -4.14 2.59 -14.71
N ARG A 219 -3.42 1.58 -14.25
CA ARG A 219 -3.95 0.21 -14.06
C ARG A 219 -5.10 0.12 -13.06
N MET A 220 -5.12 1.00 -12.07
CA MET A 220 -6.13 1.05 -11.00
C MET A 220 -7.10 2.23 -11.25
N ALA A 221 -7.67 2.29 -12.46
CA ALA A 221 -8.50 3.40 -12.92
C ALA A 221 -9.65 3.76 -11.96
N ASP A 222 -10.38 2.76 -11.44
CA ASP A 222 -11.49 3.00 -10.49
C ASP A 222 -11.02 3.68 -9.19
N PHE A 223 -9.84 3.33 -8.72
CA PHE A 223 -9.21 3.97 -7.57
C PHE A 223 -8.80 5.40 -7.88
N GLU A 224 -8.21 5.64 -9.05
CA GLU A 224 -7.78 6.98 -9.46
C GLU A 224 -8.98 7.92 -9.59
N VAL A 225 -10.02 7.52 -10.32
CA VAL A 225 -11.26 8.30 -10.48
C VAL A 225 -11.89 8.62 -9.12
N TRP A 226 -11.97 7.63 -8.25
CA TRP A 226 -12.51 7.83 -6.90
C TRP A 226 -11.67 8.80 -6.06
N SER A 227 -10.35 8.68 -6.11
CA SER A 227 -9.45 9.52 -5.34
C SER A 227 -9.48 10.97 -5.84
N MET A 228 -9.52 11.19 -7.15
CA MET A 228 -9.73 12.51 -7.74
C MET A 228 -11.08 13.12 -7.33
N ALA A 229 -12.14 12.32 -7.26
CA ALA A 229 -13.44 12.79 -6.78
C ALA A 229 -13.42 13.26 -5.32
N CYS A 230 -12.55 12.69 -4.50
CA CYS A 230 -12.40 13.04 -3.08
C CYS A 230 -11.39 14.19 -2.87
N GLU A 231 -10.57 14.50 -3.86
CA GLU A 231 -9.35 15.29 -3.72
C GLU A 231 -9.59 16.70 -3.14
N GLU A 232 -10.58 17.43 -3.63
CA GLU A 232 -10.88 18.79 -3.17
C GLU A 232 -11.30 18.87 -1.69
N ALA A 233 -11.73 17.76 -1.11
CA ALA A 233 -12.01 17.68 0.32
C ALA A 233 -10.75 17.40 1.17
N LEU A 234 -9.61 17.09 0.54
CA LEU A 234 -8.37 16.68 1.19
C LEU A 234 -7.23 17.66 0.94
N THR A 235 -7.10 18.12 -0.29
CA THR A 235 -5.95 18.87 -0.78
C THR A 235 -6.33 19.67 -2.05
N GLU A 236 -5.36 20.33 -2.66
CA GLU A 236 -5.57 21.03 -3.92
C GLU A 236 -5.69 20.07 -5.11
N PRO A 237 -6.47 20.42 -6.14
CA PRO A 237 -6.64 19.59 -7.33
C PRO A 237 -5.31 19.28 -8.04
N GLY A 238 -5.13 18.01 -8.41
CA GLY A 238 -3.93 17.51 -9.10
C GLY A 238 -2.87 16.90 -8.19
N MET A 239 -2.87 17.20 -6.91
CA MET A 239 -1.88 16.70 -5.93
C MET A 239 -1.92 15.17 -5.78
N PHE A 240 -3.11 14.57 -5.86
CA PHE A 240 -3.23 13.10 -5.79
C PHE A 240 -2.52 12.43 -6.98
N ARG A 241 -2.75 12.92 -8.20
CA ARG A 241 -2.11 12.34 -9.40
C ARG A 241 -0.59 12.52 -9.37
N GLU A 242 -0.10 13.66 -8.90
CA GLU A 242 1.33 13.90 -8.70
C GLU A 242 1.91 12.92 -7.68
N ALA A 243 1.24 12.75 -6.53
CA ALA A 243 1.64 11.80 -5.51
C ALA A 243 1.67 10.35 -6.03
N LEU A 244 0.66 9.96 -6.81
CA LEU A 244 0.57 8.62 -7.37
C LEU A 244 1.69 8.34 -8.39
N ARG A 245 2.00 9.31 -9.26
CA ARG A 245 3.12 9.23 -10.21
C ARG A 245 4.45 9.13 -9.48
N ALA A 246 4.71 10.02 -8.53
CA ALA A 246 5.94 9.99 -7.74
C ALA A 246 6.12 8.65 -6.98
N ASN A 247 5.02 8.05 -6.49
CA ASN A 247 5.05 6.75 -5.84
C ASN A 247 5.39 5.61 -6.82
N ALA A 248 4.89 5.68 -8.06
CA ALA A 248 5.22 4.73 -9.10
C ALA A 248 6.68 4.85 -9.57
N ASP A 249 7.19 6.07 -9.73
CA ASP A 249 8.57 6.35 -10.14
C ASP A 249 9.56 5.89 -9.07
N ALA A 250 9.32 6.21 -7.79
CA ALA A 250 10.15 5.77 -6.67
C ALA A 250 10.24 4.24 -6.57
N LYS A 251 9.17 3.51 -6.92
CA LYS A 251 9.17 2.05 -6.97
C LYS A 251 10.07 1.53 -8.10
N ILE A 252 10.08 2.19 -9.27
CA ILE A 252 10.94 1.81 -10.40
C ILE A 252 12.40 2.01 -10.01
N ASP A 253 12.73 3.13 -9.37
CA ASP A 253 14.07 3.44 -8.88
C ASP A 253 14.55 2.38 -7.89
N ASP A 254 13.72 1.97 -6.93
CA ASP A 254 14.03 0.89 -5.98
C ASP A 254 14.29 -0.46 -6.66
N LEU A 255 13.50 -0.80 -7.68
CA LEU A 255 13.70 -2.04 -8.44
C LEU A 255 15.03 -2.01 -9.22
N ILE A 256 15.41 -0.86 -9.76
CA ILE A 256 16.68 -0.65 -10.46
C ILE A 256 17.84 -0.73 -9.46
N GLU A 257 17.75 -0.06 -8.32
CA GLU A 257 18.79 -0.09 -7.28
C GLU A 257 19.00 -1.49 -6.69
N GLY A 258 17.95 -2.30 -6.62
CA GLY A 258 18.00 -3.69 -6.15
C GLY A 258 18.56 -4.70 -7.15
N ASP A 259 18.70 -4.33 -8.43
CA ASP A 259 19.20 -5.19 -9.51
C ASP A 259 20.49 -4.61 -10.12
N PRO A 260 21.68 -5.17 -9.78
CA PRO A 260 22.96 -4.70 -10.31
C PRO A 260 23.03 -4.68 -11.84
N LEU A 261 22.30 -5.57 -12.53
CA LEU A 261 22.25 -5.59 -13.99
C LEU A 261 21.43 -4.41 -14.53
N ALA A 262 20.27 -4.15 -13.94
CA ALA A 262 19.42 -3.01 -14.29
C ALA A 262 20.18 -1.69 -14.07
N GLN A 263 20.85 -1.56 -12.93
CA GLN A 263 21.67 -0.39 -12.61
C GLN A 263 22.79 -0.18 -13.63
N ALA A 264 23.54 -1.23 -13.97
CA ALA A 264 24.59 -1.15 -14.96
C ALA A 264 24.08 -0.77 -16.37
N ILE A 265 22.86 -1.21 -16.72
CA ILE A 265 22.20 -0.80 -17.98
C ILE A 265 21.82 0.68 -17.91
N CYS A 266 21.27 1.17 -16.82
CA CYS A 266 20.95 2.59 -16.65
C CYS A 266 22.20 3.45 -16.76
N ASP A 267 23.29 3.11 -16.06
CA ASP A 267 24.58 3.81 -16.12
C ASP A 267 25.13 3.83 -17.56
N LEU A 268 25.03 2.73 -18.30
CA LEU A 268 25.44 2.66 -19.69
C LEU A 268 24.61 3.61 -20.57
N MET A 269 23.33 3.73 -20.29
CA MET A 269 22.37 4.53 -21.09
C MET A 269 22.36 6.01 -20.71
N GLU A 270 22.82 6.41 -19.54
CA GLU A 270 22.97 7.83 -19.18
C GLU A 270 23.82 8.61 -20.18
N HIS A 271 24.86 7.97 -20.70
CA HIS A 271 25.81 8.58 -21.64
C HIS A 271 25.55 8.20 -23.10
N ARG A 272 24.57 7.34 -23.37
CA ARG A 272 24.26 6.80 -24.70
C ARG A 272 22.74 6.62 -24.87
N PRO A 273 22.04 7.56 -25.49
CA PRO A 273 20.57 7.49 -25.61
C PRO A 273 20.08 6.32 -26.45
N ILE A 274 20.96 5.72 -27.27
CA ILE A 274 20.66 4.52 -28.05
C ILE A 274 21.87 3.59 -28.00
N TRP A 275 21.62 2.32 -27.69
CA TRP A 275 22.62 1.26 -27.76
C TRP A 275 22.15 0.18 -28.73
N THR A 276 23.03 -0.29 -29.61
CA THR A 276 22.78 -1.37 -30.58
C THR A 276 23.94 -2.35 -30.59
N GLY A 277 23.64 -3.63 -30.50
CA GLY A 277 24.67 -4.68 -30.49
C GLY A 277 24.08 -6.07 -30.22
N THR A 278 24.96 -7.06 -30.13
CA THR A 278 24.59 -8.42 -29.70
C THR A 278 24.54 -8.51 -28.19
N SER A 279 23.85 -9.52 -27.63
CA SER A 279 23.83 -9.76 -26.17
C SER A 279 25.23 -9.89 -25.56
N GLN A 280 26.18 -10.48 -26.29
CA GLN A 280 27.57 -10.59 -25.85
C GLN A 280 28.25 -9.23 -25.74
N GLN A 281 28.08 -8.36 -26.74
CA GLN A 281 28.61 -6.99 -26.74
C GLN A 281 28.00 -6.14 -25.63
N LEU A 282 26.70 -6.36 -25.30
CA LEU A 282 26.08 -5.71 -24.15
C LEU A 282 26.77 -6.16 -22.86
N MET A 283 26.91 -7.46 -22.65
CA MET A 283 27.57 -8.00 -21.45
C MET A 283 28.99 -7.46 -21.30
N ASP A 284 29.78 -7.43 -22.38
CA ASP A 284 31.13 -6.89 -22.37
C ASP A 284 31.14 -5.39 -21.98
N SER A 285 30.19 -4.61 -22.47
CA SER A 285 30.02 -3.19 -22.12
C SER A 285 29.62 -2.99 -20.66
N LEU A 286 28.76 -3.83 -20.12
CA LEU A 286 28.30 -3.77 -18.71
C LEU A 286 29.40 -4.21 -17.73
N VAL A 287 30.21 -5.22 -18.08
CA VAL A 287 31.36 -5.64 -17.26
C VAL A 287 32.38 -4.52 -17.12
N LEU A 288 32.65 -3.77 -18.18
CA LEU A 288 33.54 -2.59 -18.14
C LEU A 288 32.97 -1.48 -17.24
N SER A 289 31.67 -1.26 -17.23
CA SER A 289 31.00 -0.29 -16.34
C SER A 289 31.12 -0.72 -14.87
N LEU A 290 30.87 -1.99 -14.56
CA LEU A 290 30.95 -2.53 -13.20
C LEU A 290 32.37 -2.50 -12.61
N ILE A 291 33.43 -2.65 -13.44
CA ILE A 291 34.82 -2.56 -13.00
C ILE A 291 35.18 -1.12 -12.61
N HIS A 292 34.63 -0.13 -13.29
CA HIS A 292 34.90 1.29 -12.97
C HIS A 292 34.23 1.74 -11.67
N ILE A 293 33.11 1.11 -11.25
CA ILE A 293 32.43 1.39 -9.98
C ILE A 293 33.23 0.80 -8.80
N SER A 294 34.00 -0.27 -9.00
CA SER A 294 34.74 -0.98 -7.95
C SER A 294 36.16 -0.45 -7.66
N GLU A 295 36.67 0.48 -8.44
CA GLU A 295 37.93 1.14 -8.11
C GLU A 295 37.72 2.35 -7.21
N PRO A 296 38.15 2.30 -5.92
CA PRO A 296 38.17 3.50 -5.08
C PRO A 296 39.20 4.46 -5.66
N THR A 297 38.77 5.70 -5.98
CA THR A 297 39.63 6.80 -6.33
C THR A 297 40.77 6.91 -5.32
N ARG A 298 42.00 6.49 -5.73
CA ARG A 298 43.21 6.77 -4.96
C ARG A 298 43.39 8.28 -4.92
N PRO A 299 43.54 8.90 -3.76
CA PRO A 299 43.96 10.30 -3.72
C PRO A 299 45.36 10.41 -4.27
N GLU A 300 45.54 11.23 -5.28
CA GLU A 300 46.85 11.64 -5.75
C GLU A 300 47.62 12.35 -4.59
N ARG A 301 48.83 11.94 -4.40
CA ARG A 301 49.77 12.54 -3.44
C ARG A 301 50.32 13.84 -3.95
#